data_de2c51cc39ba3a1044a56cebf8b4db22
#
_entry.id   de2c51cc39ba3a1044a56cebf8b4db22
#
_cell.length_a   1.000
_cell.length_b   1.000
_cell.length_c   1.000
_cell.angle_alpha   90.00
_cell.angle_beta   90.00
_cell.angle_gamma   90.00
#
_symmetry.space_group_name_H-M   'P 1'
#
loop_
_entity.id
_entity.type
_entity.pdbx_description
1 polymer ?
#
loop_
_entity_poly.entity_id
_entity_poly.type
_entity_poly.pdbx_seq_one_letter_code
_entity_poly.pdbx_strand_id
1 'polypeptide(L)'
;QAFIEIPRESDRLDLRCAPETQLNWLARDVAKHEHGQEMLRAASELATLPEAGKPQRVSEVDIDRQVLWELAKPTNGEFYAWVAGESAAVMAIRRHWTGELGLDRRTASFMGYWRQGKAST
;
A
#
# COMPACT_ATOMS: atom_id res chain seq x y z
N GLN A 1 -1.04 -7.84 9.71
CA GLN A 1 -2.14 -7.70 8.76
C GLN A 1 -1.62 -7.73 7.34
N ALA A 2 -2.30 -8.42 6.47
CA ALA A 2 -2.04 -8.42 5.03
C ALA A 2 -3.34 -8.14 4.29
N PHE A 3 -3.28 -7.24 3.31
CA PHE A 3 -4.39 -6.88 2.44
C PHE A 3 -3.97 -7.11 1.00
N ILE A 4 -4.71 -7.93 0.27
CA ILE A 4 -4.39 -8.28 -1.12
C ILE A 4 -5.59 -7.96 -2.00
N GLU A 5 -5.43 -6.99 -2.89
CA GLU A 5 -6.46 -6.64 -3.86
C GLU A 5 -6.35 -7.56 -5.07
N ILE A 6 -7.49 -8.14 -5.46
CA ILE A 6 -7.61 -9.03 -6.61
C ILE A 6 -8.74 -8.58 -7.53
N PRO A 7 -8.67 -8.90 -8.83
CA PRO A 7 -9.74 -8.51 -9.77
C PRO A 7 -11.08 -9.17 -9.46
N ARG A 8 -11.07 -10.45 -9.12
CA ARG A 8 -12.29 -11.25 -8.92
C ARG A 8 -12.19 -12.07 -7.66
N GLU A 9 -13.31 -12.29 -6.99
CA GLU A 9 -13.36 -13.16 -5.82
C GLU A 9 -12.82 -14.56 -6.12
N SER A 10 -13.05 -15.05 -7.36
CA SER A 10 -12.53 -16.35 -7.79
C SER A 10 -11.01 -16.42 -7.93
N ASP A 11 -10.31 -15.29 -7.89
CA ASP A 11 -8.85 -15.24 -7.94
C ASP A 11 -8.18 -15.48 -6.57
N ARG A 12 -8.96 -15.67 -5.52
CA ARG A 12 -8.41 -15.98 -4.20
C ARG A 12 -7.60 -17.26 -4.22
N LEU A 13 -6.47 -17.22 -3.55
CA LEU A 13 -5.59 -18.37 -3.41
C LEU A 13 -5.59 -18.86 -1.98
N ASP A 14 -5.32 -20.16 -1.81
CA ASP A 14 -5.11 -20.75 -0.49
C ASP A 14 -3.65 -20.53 -0.10
N LEU A 15 -3.39 -19.38 0.52
CA LEU A 15 -2.05 -19.01 0.96
C LEU A 15 -1.80 -19.49 2.39
N ARG A 16 -0.65 -20.13 2.58
CA ARG A 16 -0.21 -20.52 3.92
C ARG A 16 0.49 -19.33 4.57
N CYS A 17 -0.05 -18.92 5.72
CA CYS A 17 0.47 -17.82 6.50
C CYS A 17 0.75 -18.26 7.92
N ALA A 18 1.57 -17.49 8.64
CA ALA A 18 1.75 -17.69 10.07
C ALA A 18 0.39 -17.59 10.78
N PRO A 19 0.15 -18.37 11.86
CA PRO A 19 -1.17 -18.41 12.51
C PRO A 19 -1.70 -17.05 12.96
N GLU A 20 -0.82 -16.13 13.31
CA GLU A 20 -1.17 -14.78 13.77
C GLU A 20 -1.43 -13.80 12.62
N THR A 21 -1.26 -14.22 11.37
CA THR A 21 -1.48 -13.36 10.20
C THR A 21 -2.97 -13.16 9.96
N GLN A 22 -3.40 -11.90 9.90
CA GLN A 22 -4.73 -11.53 9.45
C GLN A 22 -4.66 -11.29 7.94
N LEU A 23 -5.11 -12.25 7.16
CA LEU A 23 -5.11 -12.17 5.70
C LEU A 23 -6.47 -11.71 5.19
N ASN A 24 -6.49 -10.62 4.44
CA ASN A 24 -7.71 -10.02 3.92
C ASN A 24 -7.63 -9.92 2.40
N TRP A 25 -8.55 -10.56 1.71
CA TRP A 25 -8.70 -10.48 0.28
C TRP A 25 -9.68 -9.36 -0.08
N LEU A 26 -9.29 -8.52 -1.02
CA LEU A 26 -10.08 -7.35 -1.44
C LEU A 26 -10.44 -7.53 -2.92
N ALA A 27 -11.60 -8.13 -3.17
CA ALA A 27 -12.05 -8.43 -4.53
C ALA A 27 -12.77 -7.24 -5.15
N ARG A 28 -12.26 -6.72 -6.26
CA ARG A 28 -12.83 -5.54 -6.92
C ARG A 28 -14.21 -5.80 -7.52
N ASP A 29 -14.48 -7.02 -8.02
CA ASP A 29 -15.78 -7.37 -8.58
C ASP A 29 -16.87 -7.35 -7.52
N VAL A 30 -16.58 -7.80 -6.30
CA VAL A 30 -17.55 -7.78 -5.18
C VAL A 30 -17.79 -6.35 -4.71
N ALA A 31 -16.72 -5.59 -4.53
CA ALA A 31 -16.80 -4.21 -4.04
C ALA A 31 -17.25 -3.22 -5.11
N LYS A 32 -17.22 -3.62 -6.40
CA LYS A 32 -17.50 -2.76 -7.56
C LYS A 32 -16.59 -1.53 -7.61
N HIS A 33 -15.34 -1.69 -7.24
CA HIS A 33 -14.34 -0.63 -7.27
C HIS A 33 -13.38 -0.80 -8.43
N GLU A 34 -12.78 0.31 -8.83
CA GLU A 34 -11.72 0.31 -9.81
C GLU A 34 -10.39 -0.14 -9.19
N HIS A 35 -9.41 -0.39 -10.05
CA HIS A 35 -8.09 -0.84 -9.63
C HIS A 35 -7.48 0.12 -8.60
N GLY A 36 -6.99 -0.42 -7.49
CA GLY A 36 -6.32 0.32 -6.43
C GLY A 36 -7.25 0.94 -5.40
N GLN A 37 -8.55 1.07 -5.67
CA GLN A 37 -9.49 1.69 -4.73
C GLN A 37 -9.67 0.87 -3.46
N GLU A 38 -9.73 -0.47 -3.57
CA GLU A 38 -9.85 -1.33 -2.41
C GLU A 38 -8.59 -1.29 -1.53
N MET A 39 -7.41 -1.25 -2.14
CA MET A 39 -6.16 -1.10 -1.36
C MET A 39 -6.13 0.23 -0.62
N LEU A 40 -6.51 1.31 -1.27
CA LEU A 40 -6.55 2.63 -0.63
C LEU A 40 -7.57 2.66 0.51
N ARG A 41 -8.74 2.08 0.30
CA ARG A 41 -9.76 1.97 1.34
C ARG A 41 -9.23 1.17 2.54
N ALA A 42 -8.61 0.02 2.29
CA ALA A 42 -8.05 -0.80 3.35
C ALA A 42 -6.94 -0.06 4.11
N ALA A 43 -6.06 0.63 3.39
CA ALA A 43 -4.99 1.42 3.99
C ALA A 43 -5.52 2.57 4.84
N SER A 44 -6.66 3.16 4.45
CA SER A 44 -7.24 4.31 5.14
C SER A 44 -8.14 3.92 6.31
N GLU A 45 -8.87 2.82 6.20
CA GLU A 45 -9.94 2.46 7.13
C GLU A 45 -9.68 1.20 7.96
N LEU A 46 -8.94 0.24 7.42
CA LEU A 46 -8.80 -1.09 8.01
C LEU A 46 -7.42 -1.37 8.60
N ALA A 47 -6.37 -0.81 8.02
CA ALA A 47 -5.02 -1.06 8.49
C ALA A 47 -4.78 -0.45 9.87
N THR A 48 -4.15 -1.22 10.75
CA THR A 48 -3.75 -0.76 12.07
C THR A 48 -2.36 -0.15 11.99
N LEU A 49 -2.28 1.16 12.17
CA LEU A 49 -1.02 1.90 12.17
C LEU A 49 -0.63 2.28 13.60
N PRO A 50 0.67 2.47 13.88
CA PRO A 50 1.09 3.04 15.16
C PRO A 50 0.57 4.46 15.30
N GLU A 51 0.59 4.99 16.50
CA GLU A 51 0.21 6.38 16.73
C GLU A 51 1.04 7.29 15.83
N ALA A 52 0.36 8.06 15.00
CA ALA A 52 1.01 8.85 13.97
C ALA A 52 1.44 10.21 14.50
N GLY A 53 2.43 10.79 13.86
CA GLY A 53 2.89 12.13 14.13
C GLY A 53 1.97 13.20 13.52
N LYS A 54 2.52 14.38 13.29
CA LYS A 54 1.79 15.47 12.65
C LYS A 54 1.83 15.33 11.13
N PRO A 55 0.78 15.81 10.43
CA PRO A 55 0.83 15.91 8.98
C PRO A 55 2.10 16.66 8.52
N GLN A 56 2.69 16.20 7.44
CA GLN A 56 3.94 16.74 6.93
C GLN A 56 3.93 16.76 5.42
N ARG A 57 4.78 17.62 4.85
CA ARG A 57 5.00 17.59 3.41
C ARG A 57 5.90 16.42 3.05
N VAL A 58 5.49 15.69 2.04
CA VAL A 58 6.27 14.59 1.50
C VAL A 58 6.54 14.88 0.04
N SER A 59 7.79 14.68 -0.40
CA SER A 59 8.16 14.85 -1.80
C SER A 59 7.37 13.89 -2.66
N GLU A 60 6.70 14.41 -3.68
CA GLU A 60 6.00 13.58 -4.64
C GLU A 60 6.96 13.09 -5.72
N VAL A 61 6.72 11.87 -6.18
CA VAL A 61 7.46 11.26 -7.28
C VAL A 61 6.59 11.37 -8.53
N ASP A 62 7.17 11.86 -9.63
CA ASP A 62 6.50 11.85 -10.92
C ASP A 62 6.50 10.42 -11.45
N ILE A 63 5.44 9.68 -11.15
CA ILE A 63 5.30 8.26 -11.51
C ILE A 63 5.16 8.02 -13.01
N ASP A 64 4.94 9.06 -13.80
CA ASP A 64 4.95 8.97 -15.26
C ASP A 64 6.37 8.98 -15.85
N ARG A 65 7.34 9.44 -15.08
CA ARG A 65 8.74 9.56 -15.50
C ARG A 65 9.72 8.78 -14.64
N GLN A 66 9.35 8.49 -13.40
CA GLN A 66 10.21 7.84 -12.42
C GLN A 66 9.51 6.65 -11.80
N VAL A 67 10.27 5.67 -11.40
CA VAL A 67 9.77 4.54 -10.62
C VAL A 67 9.65 4.97 -9.16
N LEU A 68 8.48 4.76 -8.57
CA LEU A 68 8.31 4.93 -7.13
C LEU A 68 8.92 3.71 -6.43
N TRP A 69 10.03 3.92 -5.73
CA TRP A 69 10.74 2.85 -5.06
C TRP A 69 11.43 3.38 -3.81
N GLU A 70 10.77 3.21 -2.68
CA GLU A 70 11.29 3.61 -1.38
C GLU A 70 11.37 2.40 -0.45
N LEU A 71 12.49 2.24 0.23
CA LEU A 71 12.70 1.16 1.16
C LEU A 71 12.69 1.67 2.59
N ALA A 72 12.09 0.90 3.49
CA ALA A 72 12.16 1.16 4.92
C ALA A 72 13.62 1.12 5.39
N LYS A 73 13.89 1.86 6.45
CA LYS A 73 15.21 1.92 7.08
C LYS A 73 15.13 1.35 8.50
N PRO A 74 16.24 0.85 9.05
CA PRO A 74 16.23 0.39 10.44
C PRO A 74 15.76 1.49 11.39
N THR A 75 14.87 1.12 12.31
CA THR A 75 14.38 1.99 13.38
C THR A 75 14.40 1.21 14.69
N ASN A 76 14.19 1.90 15.80
CA ASN A 76 14.05 1.26 17.11
C ASN A 76 12.62 0.75 17.37
N GLY A 77 11.68 1.02 16.46
CA GLY A 77 10.30 0.57 16.58
C GLY A 77 10.09 -0.84 16.05
N GLU A 78 8.97 -1.44 16.41
CA GLU A 78 8.59 -2.77 15.98
C GLU A 78 7.70 -2.76 14.73
N PHE A 79 7.17 -1.61 14.36
CA PHE A 79 6.27 -1.50 13.22
C PHE A 79 7.05 -1.48 11.90
N TYR A 80 6.53 -2.24 10.95
CA TYR A 80 7.01 -2.23 9.57
C TYR A 80 5.83 -2.41 8.62
N ALA A 81 5.80 -1.65 7.54
CA ALA A 81 4.81 -1.78 6.49
C ALA A 81 5.48 -1.93 5.12
N TRP A 82 4.85 -2.71 4.26
CA TRP A 82 5.29 -2.91 2.88
C TRP A 82 4.07 -2.74 1.98
N VAL A 83 4.16 -1.81 1.04
CA VAL A 83 3.10 -1.49 0.10
C VAL A 83 3.63 -1.64 -1.31
N ALA A 84 2.99 -2.48 -2.10
CA ALA A 84 3.42 -2.76 -3.47
C ALA A 84 2.23 -2.90 -4.41
N GLY A 85 2.40 -2.45 -5.64
CA GLY A 85 1.36 -2.56 -6.64
C GLY A 85 1.50 -1.54 -7.75
N GLU A 86 0.37 -1.11 -8.28
CA GLU A 86 0.30 -0.09 -9.32
C GLU A 86 0.76 1.27 -8.74
N SER A 87 1.57 1.99 -9.49
CA SER A 87 2.28 3.16 -8.97
C SER A 87 1.38 4.26 -8.42
N ALA A 88 0.25 4.54 -9.06
CA ALA A 88 -0.66 5.58 -8.58
C ALA A 88 -1.33 5.18 -7.27
N ALA A 89 -1.71 3.91 -7.14
CA ALA A 89 -2.32 3.38 -5.91
C ALA A 89 -1.32 3.43 -4.74
N VAL A 90 -0.08 3.00 -4.99
CA VAL A 90 0.98 3.04 -3.97
C VAL A 90 1.29 4.50 -3.57
N MET A 91 1.34 5.41 -4.55
CA MET A 91 1.57 6.83 -4.28
C MET A 91 0.46 7.43 -3.40
N ALA A 92 -0.79 7.06 -3.66
CA ALA A 92 -1.93 7.54 -2.87
C ALA A 92 -1.84 7.07 -1.42
N ILE A 93 -1.47 5.82 -1.19
CA ILE A 93 -1.29 5.27 0.16
C ILE A 93 -0.10 5.97 0.86
N ARG A 94 1.01 6.14 0.16
CA ARG A 94 2.19 6.85 0.69
C ARG A 94 1.81 8.27 1.13
N ARG A 95 1.09 9.00 0.28
CA ARG A 95 0.64 10.36 0.60
C ARG A 95 -0.25 10.38 1.83
N HIS A 96 -1.17 9.44 1.94
CA HIS A 96 -2.09 9.36 3.08
C HIS A 96 -1.34 9.02 4.38
N TRP A 97 -0.53 7.98 4.37
CA TRP A 97 0.14 7.50 5.58
C TRP A 97 1.24 8.45 6.05
N THR A 98 2.16 8.82 5.16
CA THR A 98 3.33 9.60 5.55
C THR A 98 3.06 11.11 5.52
N GLY A 99 2.23 11.57 4.58
CA GLY A 99 1.88 12.98 4.47
C GLY A 99 0.76 13.40 5.41
N GLU A 100 -0.41 12.81 5.28
CA GLU A 100 -1.59 13.22 6.04
C GLU A 100 -1.55 12.75 7.50
N LEU A 101 -1.17 11.50 7.73
CA LEU A 101 -1.14 10.92 9.07
C LEU A 101 0.21 11.07 9.77
N GLY A 102 1.26 11.46 9.07
CA GLY A 102 2.57 11.67 9.68
C GLY A 102 3.28 10.40 10.09
N LEU A 103 3.00 9.26 9.44
CA LEU A 103 3.74 8.02 9.69
C LEU A 103 5.22 8.21 9.38
N ASP A 104 6.09 7.68 10.23
CA ASP A 104 7.54 7.75 10.01
C ASP A 104 7.90 6.99 8.73
N ARG A 105 8.44 7.71 7.75
CA ARG A 105 8.80 7.16 6.44
C ARG A 105 9.80 6.02 6.51
N ARG A 106 10.61 5.98 7.55
CA ARG A 106 11.60 4.90 7.73
C ARG A 106 10.95 3.56 8.05
N THR A 107 9.70 3.55 8.48
CA THR A 107 8.99 2.33 8.88
C THR A 107 8.27 1.64 7.73
N ALA A 108 8.25 2.21 6.53
CA ALA A 108 7.49 1.68 5.42
C ALA A 108 8.28 1.64 4.12
N SER A 109 8.02 0.61 3.34
CA SER A 109 8.52 0.49 1.96
C SER A 109 7.36 0.70 1.00
N PHE A 110 7.60 1.49 -0.05
CA PHE A 110 6.60 1.80 -1.08
C PHE A 110 7.17 1.47 -2.44
N MET A 111 6.56 0.51 -3.15
CA MET A 111 7.08 -0.01 -4.40
C MET A 111 6.01 0.00 -5.48
N GLY A 112 6.17 0.89 -6.47
CA GLY A 112 5.34 0.92 -7.66
C GLY A 112 5.92 0.00 -8.72
N TYR A 113 5.39 -1.22 -8.82
CA TYR A 113 5.90 -2.22 -9.75
C TYR A 113 5.47 -2.00 -11.20
N TRP A 114 4.37 -1.30 -11.41
CA TRP A 114 3.84 -1.04 -12.75
C TRP A 114 2.96 0.20 -12.71
N ARG A 115 2.64 0.72 -13.89
CA ARG A 115 1.83 1.91 -14.07
C ARG A 115 0.70 1.62 -15.03
N GLN A 116 -0.54 1.76 -14.59
CA GLN A 116 -1.71 1.54 -15.43
C GLN A 116 -1.64 2.44 -16.66
N GLY A 117 -1.91 1.85 -17.83
CA GLY A 117 -1.88 2.56 -19.10
C GLY A 117 -0.48 2.74 -19.70
N LYS A 118 0.57 2.22 -19.07
CA LYS A 118 1.95 2.30 -19.59
C LYS A 118 2.55 0.92 -19.77
N ALA A 119 3.26 0.75 -20.90
CA ALA A 119 3.99 -0.47 -21.14
C ALA A 119 5.22 -0.56 -20.22
N SER A 120 5.50 -1.75 -19.73
CA SER A 120 6.72 -2.06 -19.00
C SER A 120 7.86 -2.20 -20.01
N THR A 121 8.93 -1.48 -19.80
CA THR A 121 10.13 -1.56 -20.66
C THR A 121 11.32 -2.10 -19.89
#